data_12e4531da7da13edce870d712f950993
#
_entry.id   12e4531da7da13edce870d712f950993
#
_cell.length_a   1.000
_cell.length_b   1.000
_cell.length_c   1.000
_cell.angle_alpha   90.00
_cell.angle_beta   90.00
_cell.angle_gamma   90.00
#
_symmetry.space_group_name_H-M   'P 1'
#
loop_
_entity.id
_entity.type
_entity.pdbx_description
1 polymer ?
#
loop_
_entity_poly.entity_id
_entity_poly.type
_entity_poly.pdbx_seq_one_letter_code
_entity_poly.pdbx_strand_id
1 'polypeptide(L)'
;MINFEITEQDLKVEIMQQSKNYAGFSKIDEVNELSDEEFKEKLAGGFIDFEISDIEISNKGYSKPISLKYSLLKENEGDDFIYIQPVLMGTITENPFTRESRDAPIDFAYQQNYLVVVKVNIPEGYNVELPELSIINLPDGGGQFRFIAKQLGNVVNIQSKLSITKTFFSNADYLHIKEFYDLVSAKNKELIVLEKI
;
A
#
# COMPACT_ATOMS: atom_id res chain seq x y z
N MET A 1 5.80 -4.50 4.52
CA MET A 1 5.19 -4.59 5.86
C MET A 1 5.15 -3.18 6.43
N ILE A 2 4.06 -2.82 7.07
CA ILE A 2 3.84 -1.51 7.68
C ILE A 2 3.45 -1.76 9.14
N ASN A 3 4.12 -1.10 10.08
CA ASN A 3 3.84 -1.26 11.51
C ASN A 3 3.53 0.13 12.10
N PHE A 4 2.33 0.28 12.66
CA PHE A 4 1.87 1.51 13.31
C PHE A 4 2.02 1.37 14.82
N GLU A 5 2.66 2.33 15.44
CA GLU A 5 2.73 2.54 16.87
C GLU A 5 2.08 3.89 17.19
N ILE A 6 1.05 3.86 18.02
CA ILE A 6 0.22 5.02 18.33
C ILE A 6 0.38 5.31 19.82
N THR A 7 0.76 6.53 20.15
CA THR A 7 0.81 7.05 21.51
C THR A 7 -0.11 8.27 21.63
N GLU A 8 -0.24 8.85 22.82
CA GLU A 8 -0.98 10.10 23.00
C GLU A 8 -0.33 11.30 22.29
N GLN A 9 0.97 11.23 22.00
CA GLN A 9 1.76 12.33 21.45
C GLN A 9 2.13 12.10 19.99
N ASP A 10 2.33 10.85 19.57
CA ASP A 10 2.92 10.53 18.30
C ASP A 10 2.22 9.35 17.58
N LEU A 11 2.19 9.44 16.28
CA LEU A 11 1.92 8.33 15.37
C LEU A 11 3.22 7.97 14.65
N LYS A 12 3.85 6.87 15.05
CA LYS A 12 5.05 6.34 14.40
C LYS A 12 4.68 5.21 13.45
N VAL A 13 5.24 5.22 12.25
CA VAL A 13 5.04 4.16 11.26
C VAL A 13 6.38 3.64 10.76
N GLU A 14 6.64 2.36 10.97
CA GLU A 14 7.81 1.70 10.40
C GLU A 14 7.40 0.98 9.11
N ILE A 15 8.10 1.28 8.01
CA ILE A 15 7.83 0.69 6.70
C ILE A 15 9.01 -0.15 6.26
N MET A 16 8.73 -1.40 5.87
CA MET A 16 9.67 -2.26 5.17
C MET A 16 9.06 -2.69 3.85
N GLN A 17 9.65 -2.23 2.76
CA GLN A 17 9.28 -2.60 1.40
C GLN A 17 10.34 -3.53 0.80
N GLN A 18 9.90 -4.56 0.10
CA GLN A 18 10.76 -5.42 -0.69
C GLN A 18 10.19 -5.52 -2.11
N SER A 19 11.04 -5.26 -3.10
CA SER A 19 10.67 -5.35 -4.51
C SER A 19 11.59 -6.35 -5.22
N LYS A 20 10.99 -7.19 -6.08
CA LYS A 20 11.69 -8.25 -6.83
C LYS A 20 11.24 -8.28 -8.29
N ASN A 21 11.99 -9.00 -9.11
CA ASN A 21 11.75 -9.11 -10.55
C ASN A 21 11.69 -7.72 -11.22
N TYR A 22 10.80 -7.49 -12.17
CA TYR A 22 10.71 -6.22 -12.90
C TYR A 22 10.47 -5.01 -11.98
N ALA A 23 9.59 -5.13 -10.98
CA ALA A 23 9.38 -4.08 -9.99
C ALA A 23 10.65 -3.79 -9.16
N GLY A 24 11.46 -4.84 -8.89
CA GLY A 24 12.75 -4.71 -8.24
C GLY A 24 13.77 -4.00 -9.10
N PHE A 25 13.86 -4.34 -10.38
CA PHE A 25 14.77 -3.71 -11.33
C PHE A 25 14.46 -2.21 -11.47
N SER A 26 13.21 -1.84 -11.71
CA SER A 26 12.81 -0.44 -11.78
C SER A 26 13.12 0.35 -10.49
N LYS A 27 12.98 -0.28 -9.32
CA LYS A 27 13.32 0.37 -8.05
C LYS A 27 14.83 0.50 -7.86
N ILE A 28 15.64 -0.46 -8.33
CA ILE A 28 17.10 -0.40 -8.31
C ILE A 28 17.59 0.72 -9.23
N ASP A 29 17.04 0.83 -10.44
CA ASP A 29 17.38 1.89 -11.38
C ASP A 29 17.07 3.27 -10.76
N GLU A 30 15.87 3.44 -10.22
CA GLU A 30 15.45 4.68 -9.52
C GLU A 30 16.43 5.08 -8.40
N VAL A 31 16.81 4.12 -7.54
CA VAL A 31 17.71 4.38 -6.40
C VAL A 31 19.13 4.69 -6.87
N ASN A 32 19.58 4.11 -7.99
CA ASN A 32 20.93 4.33 -8.50
C ASN A 32 21.05 5.61 -9.36
N GLU A 33 19.95 6.12 -9.91
CA GLU A 33 19.90 7.36 -10.70
C GLU A 33 19.81 8.62 -9.85
N LEU A 34 19.34 8.51 -8.61
CA LEU A 34 19.15 9.65 -7.69
C LEU A 34 20.27 9.71 -6.66
N SER A 35 20.63 10.90 -6.22
CA SER A 35 21.41 11.09 -4.99
C SER A 35 20.58 10.70 -3.75
N ASP A 36 21.23 10.50 -2.62
CA ASP A 36 20.52 10.14 -1.38
C ASP A 36 19.53 11.24 -0.95
N GLU A 37 19.88 12.53 -1.17
CA GLU A 37 19.01 13.68 -0.92
C GLU A 37 17.79 13.69 -1.83
N GLU A 38 17.99 13.55 -3.15
CA GLU A 38 16.88 13.51 -4.12
C GLU A 38 15.96 12.33 -3.86
N PHE A 39 16.50 11.17 -3.49
CA PHE A 39 15.70 10.00 -3.14
C PHE A 39 14.88 10.25 -1.88
N LYS A 40 15.46 10.89 -0.85
CA LYS A 40 14.77 11.26 0.37
C LYS A 40 13.64 12.27 0.11
N GLU A 41 13.90 13.31 -0.68
CA GLU A 41 12.89 14.30 -1.07
C GLU A 41 11.73 13.66 -1.84
N LYS A 42 12.04 12.79 -2.79
CA LYS A 42 11.04 12.04 -3.55
C LYS A 42 10.17 11.15 -2.65
N LEU A 43 10.80 10.47 -1.68
CA LEU A 43 10.10 9.64 -0.72
C LEU A 43 9.21 10.51 0.18
N ALA A 44 9.71 11.64 0.67
CA ALA A 44 8.97 12.60 1.49
C ALA A 44 7.75 13.18 0.78
N GLY A 45 7.86 13.45 -0.52
CA GLY A 45 6.72 13.92 -1.33
C GLY A 45 5.53 12.97 -1.36
N GLY A 46 5.73 11.70 -1.04
CA GLY A 46 4.63 10.71 -0.89
C GLY A 46 3.94 10.72 0.48
N PHE A 47 4.48 11.47 1.48
CA PHE A 47 4.01 11.45 2.87
C PHE A 47 4.03 12.86 3.47
N ILE A 48 3.26 13.77 2.90
CA ILE A 48 3.29 15.23 3.17
C ILE A 48 3.12 15.56 4.66
N ASP A 49 2.31 14.77 5.40
CA ASP A 49 2.02 15.02 6.81
C ASP A 49 2.99 14.32 7.78
N PHE A 50 4.06 13.70 7.27
CA PHE A 50 4.99 12.94 8.08
C PHE A 50 6.43 13.42 7.93
N GLU A 51 7.17 13.39 9.03
CA GLU A 51 8.63 13.44 8.99
C GLU A 51 9.20 12.06 8.66
N ILE A 52 10.19 12.00 7.77
CA ILE A 52 10.84 10.75 7.36
C ILE A 52 12.22 10.64 7.95
N SER A 53 12.52 9.51 8.57
CA SER A 53 13.82 9.19 9.14
C SER A 53 14.23 7.73 8.87
N ASP A 54 15.44 7.36 9.28
CA ASP A 54 15.98 6.00 9.31
C ASP A 54 15.91 5.27 7.96
N ILE A 55 16.22 5.99 6.87
CA ILE A 55 16.16 5.42 5.52
C ILE A 55 17.35 4.46 5.32
N GLU A 56 17.04 3.19 5.15
CA GLU A 56 17.98 2.13 4.85
C GLU A 56 17.63 1.47 3.52
N ILE A 57 18.59 1.42 2.59
CA ILE A 57 18.45 0.74 1.29
C ILE A 57 19.43 -0.40 1.24
N SER A 58 18.94 -1.60 0.99
CA SER A 58 19.76 -2.81 0.88
C SER A 58 19.56 -3.49 -0.47
N ASN A 59 20.64 -4.14 -0.96
CA ASN A 59 20.62 -4.89 -2.22
C ASN A 59 20.36 -4.02 -3.47
N LYS A 60 21.15 -2.94 -3.61
CA LYS A 60 21.09 -2.05 -4.79
C LYS A 60 21.55 -2.72 -6.11
N GLY A 61 21.93 -4.00 -6.08
CA GLY A 61 22.30 -4.79 -7.27
C GLY A 61 21.19 -5.74 -7.71
N TYR A 62 21.21 -6.12 -9.00
CA TYR A 62 20.13 -6.90 -9.64
C TYR A 62 20.04 -8.39 -9.20
N SER A 63 20.97 -8.88 -8.40
CA SER A 63 21.05 -10.30 -8.02
C SER A 63 20.11 -10.71 -6.89
N LYS A 64 19.58 -9.75 -6.14
CA LYS A 64 18.68 -9.97 -4.98
C LYS A 64 17.54 -8.94 -4.99
N PRO A 65 16.41 -9.26 -4.34
CA PRO A 65 15.36 -8.27 -4.12
C PRO A 65 15.92 -7.03 -3.41
N ILE A 66 15.59 -5.84 -3.92
CA ILE A 66 15.90 -4.60 -3.22
C ILE A 66 14.98 -4.46 -2.01
N SER A 67 15.54 -4.02 -0.90
CA SER A 67 14.80 -3.75 0.33
C SER A 67 14.98 -2.28 0.73
N LEU A 68 13.88 -1.65 1.08
CA LEU A 68 13.80 -0.28 1.56
C LEU A 68 13.14 -0.28 2.94
N LYS A 69 13.78 0.33 3.94
CA LYS A 69 13.24 0.50 5.28
C LYS A 69 13.32 1.98 5.64
N TYR A 70 12.29 2.50 6.28
CA TYR A 70 12.25 3.88 6.79
C TYR A 70 11.16 4.04 7.83
N SER A 71 11.27 5.10 8.61
CA SER A 71 10.31 5.50 9.64
C SER A 71 9.60 6.78 9.23
N LEU A 72 8.29 6.84 9.54
CA LEU A 72 7.47 8.04 9.42
C LEU A 72 7.02 8.43 10.82
N LEU A 73 7.04 9.72 11.11
CA LEU A 73 6.57 10.28 12.36
C LEU A 73 5.60 11.41 12.09
N LYS A 74 4.47 11.41 12.79
CA LYS A 74 3.50 12.51 12.81
C LYS A 74 3.09 12.76 14.24
N GLU A 75 2.96 14.05 14.63
CA GLU A 75 2.39 14.42 15.91
C GLU A 75 0.92 14.00 15.99
N ASN A 76 0.54 13.49 17.15
CA ASN A 76 -0.84 13.14 17.48
C ASN A 76 -1.35 14.15 18.50
N GLU A 77 -2.43 14.86 18.16
CA GLU A 77 -2.98 15.93 19.01
C GLU A 77 -3.83 15.40 20.18
N GLY A 78 -3.92 14.07 20.34
CA GLY A 78 -4.65 13.44 21.43
C GLY A 78 -6.16 13.52 21.26
N ASP A 79 -6.65 13.56 20.04
CA ASP A 79 -8.06 13.63 19.67
C ASP A 79 -8.84 12.41 20.18
N ASP A 80 -10.15 12.60 20.40
CA ASP A 80 -11.07 11.51 20.75
C ASP A 80 -11.19 10.45 19.62
N PHE A 81 -10.90 10.85 18.38
CA PHE A 81 -10.89 9.98 17.21
C PHE A 81 -9.56 10.07 16.46
N ILE A 82 -8.96 8.91 16.21
CA ILE A 82 -7.75 8.80 15.37
C ILE A 82 -8.11 8.05 14.08
N TYR A 83 -7.88 8.71 12.95
CA TYR A 83 -8.14 8.15 11.61
C TYR A 83 -6.84 7.69 10.98
N ILE A 84 -6.73 6.41 10.66
CA ILE A 84 -5.53 5.81 10.10
C ILE A 84 -5.86 5.21 8.74
N GLN A 85 -5.17 5.68 7.69
CA GLN A 85 -5.12 4.95 6.43
C GLN A 85 -4.07 3.84 6.56
N PRO A 86 -4.45 2.56 6.67
CA PRO A 86 -3.49 1.52 7.00
C PRO A 86 -2.60 1.14 5.81
N VAL A 87 -3.13 1.24 4.59
CA VAL A 87 -2.42 0.87 3.36
C VAL A 87 -1.82 2.12 2.73
N LEU A 88 -0.68 2.55 3.26
CA LEU A 88 0.00 3.78 2.81
C LEU A 88 0.69 3.64 1.46
N MET A 89 1.18 2.43 1.13
CA MET A 89 2.00 2.20 -0.05
C MET A 89 2.07 0.71 -0.43
N GLY A 90 2.76 0.41 -1.53
CA GLY A 90 3.09 -0.97 -1.93
C GLY A 90 1.94 -1.69 -2.66
N THR A 91 0.91 -0.97 -3.07
CA THR A 91 -0.23 -1.46 -3.83
C THR A 91 -0.87 -0.34 -4.65
N ILE A 92 -2.02 -0.61 -5.23
CA ILE A 92 -2.79 0.36 -6.02
C ILE A 92 -3.65 1.20 -5.09
N THR A 93 -3.36 2.49 -5.01
CA THR A 93 -4.15 3.50 -4.28
C THR A 93 -4.92 4.44 -5.22
N GLU A 94 -4.61 4.41 -6.52
CA GLU A 94 -5.31 5.16 -7.54
C GLU A 94 -5.55 4.28 -8.75
N ASN A 95 -6.72 4.47 -9.40
CA ASN A 95 -7.03 3.72 -10.61
C ASN A 95 -6.22 4.27 -11.80
N PRO A 96 -5.34 3.47 -12.45
CA PRO A 96 -4.61 3.90 -13.64
C PRO A 96 -5.49 3.97 -14.89
N PHE A 97 -6.73 3.44 -14.86
CA PHE A 97 -7.66 3.41 -15.98
C PHE A 97 -8.70 4.51 -15.86
N THR A 98 -8.35 5.74 -16.28
CA THR A 98 -9.21 6.93 -16.10
C THR A 98 -10.16 7.21 -17.25
N ARG A 99 -9.93 6.65 -18.46
CA ARG A 99 -10.74 6.89 -19.65
C ARG A 99 -12.10 6.20 -19.54
N GLU A 100 -13.12 6.74 -20.21
CA GLU A 100 -14.45 6.13 -20.28
C GLU A 100 -14.47 4.87 -21.16
N SER A 101 -13.67 4.85 -22.23
CA SER A 101 -13.54 3.72 -23.16
C SER A 101 -12.11 3.58 -23.67
N ARG A 102 -11.82 2.42 -24.29
CA ARG A 102 -10.50 2.14 -24.86
C ARG A 102 -10.64 1.26 -26.09
N ASP A 103 -10.05 1.67 -27.21
CA ASP A 103 -10.05 0.90 -28.45
C ASP A 103 -8.92 -0.13 -28.52
N ALA A 104 -7.80 0.17 -27.85
CA ALA A 104 -6.64 -0.74 -27.80
C ALA A 104 -6.74 -1.73 -26.63
N PRO A 105 -6.22 -2.96 -26.77
CA PRO A 105 -6.12 -3.90 -25.66
C PRO A 105 -5.24 -3.40 -24.55
N ILE A 106 -5.35 -4.01 -23.37
CA ILE A 106 -4.46 -3.80 -22.22
C ILE A 106 -3.42 -4.91 -22.21
N ASP A 107 -2.15 -4.52 -22.20
CA ASP A 107 -1.01 -5.40 -22.00
C ASP A 107 -0.21 -4.93 -20.79
N PHE A 108 -0.18 -5.75 -19.75
CA PHE A 108 0.54 -5.48 -18.52
C PHE A 108 2.03 -5.85 -18.61
N ALA A 109 2.49 -6.35 -19.74
CA ALA A 109 3.84 -6.85 -19.96
C ALA A 109 4.25 -8.02 -19.05
N TYR A 110 3.80 -8.05 -17.79
CA TYR A 110 4.07 -9.12 -16.82
C TYR A 110 2.97 -9.22 -15.76
N GLN A 111 2.90 -10.38 -15.12
CA GLN A 111 1.98 -10.62 -14.00
C GLN A 111 2.32 -9.71 -12.81
N GLN A 112 1.32 -9.14 -12.18
CA GLN A 112 1.48 -8.23 -11.04
C GLN A 112 1.07 -8.93 -9.75
N ASN A 113 1.88 -8.78 -8.71
CA ASN A 113 1.59 -9.28 -7.38
C ASN A 113 2.02 -8.24 -6.35
N TYR A 114 1.04 -7.72 -5.62
CA TYR A 114 1.26 -6.81 -4.52
C TYR A 114 0.76 -7.46 -3.23
N LEU A 115 1.54 -7.36 -2.17
CA LEU A 115 1.16 -7.83 -0.84
C LEU A 115 1.59 -6.78 0.18
N VAL A 116 0.62 -6.19 0.84
CA VAL A 116 0.83 -5.30 1.97
C VAL A 116 0.32 -6.00 3.22
N VAL A 117 1.18 -6.09 4.22
CA VAL A 117 0.85 -6.58 5.55
C VAL A 117 1.01 -5.41 6.51
N VAL A 118 -0.05 -5.10 7.24
CA VAL A 118 -0.08 -4.00 8.19
C VAL A 118 -0.35 -4.54 9.59
N LYS A 119 0.37 -4.00 10.55
CA LYS A 119 0.13 -4.20 11.98
C LYS A 119 -0.12 -2.85 12.62
N VAL A 120 -1.20 -2.73 13.37
CA VAL A 120 -1.52 -1.53 14.14
C VAL A 120 -1.64 -1.92 15.61
N ASN A 121 -0.79 -1.34 16.44
CA ASN A 121 -0.86 -1.51 17.89
C ASN A 121 -1.85 -0.45 18.42
N ILE A 122 -2.97 -0.93 19.00
CA ILE A 122 -4.03 -0.08 19.54
C ILE A 122 -3.66 0.32 20.96
N PRO A 123 -3.63 1.62 21.30
CA PRO A 123 -3.39 2.08 22.66
C PRO A 123 -4.51 1.60 23.62
N GLU A 124 -4.20 1.53 24.90
CA GLU A 124 -5.22 1.29 25.93
C GLU A 124 -6.25 2.44 25.95
N GLY A 125 -7.50 2.11 26.18
CA GLY A 125 -8.58 3.11 26.23
C GLY A 125 -9.17 3.49 24.86
N TYR A 126 -8.90 2.72 23.81
CA TYR A 126 -9.49 2.93 22.48
C TYR A 126 -10.26 1.71 21.98
N ASN A 127 -11.45 1.98 21.44
CA ASN A 127 -12.17 1.05 20.57
C ASN A 127 -11.66 1.19 19.13
N VAL A 128 -11.85 0.15 18.31
CA VAL A 128 -11.46 0.19 16.90
C VAL A 128 -12.59 -0.23 15.99
N GLU A 129 -12.85 0.58 14.95
CA GLU A 129 -13.70 0.23 13.82
C GLU A 129 -12.81 -0.16 12.65
N LEU A 130 -13.09 -1.33 12.08
CA LEU A 130 -12.27 -1.93 11.01
C LEU A 130 -13.00 -1.94 9.67
N PRO A 131 -12.26 -1.77 8.56
CA PRO A 131 -12.77 -2.04 7.23
C PRO A 131 -13.27 -3.49 7.09
N GLU A 132 -14.37 -3.67 6.37
CA GLU A 132 -14.91 -5.00 6.09
C GLU A 132 -14.00 -5.83 5.18
N LEU A 133 -14.11 -7.15 5.27
CA LEU A 133 -13.48 -8.09 4.34
C LEU A 133 -13.96 -7.82 2.91
N SER A 134 -13.03 -7.82 1.95
CA SER A 134 -13.35 -7.68 0.54
C SER A 134 -12.58 -8.72 -0.29
N ILE A 135 -13.30 -9.38 -1.22
CA ILE A 135 -12.70 -10.25 -2.24
C ILE A 135 -13.33 -9.86 -3.58
N ILE A 136 -12.49 -9.41 -4.49
CA ILE A 136 -12.90 -8.94 -5.82
C ILE A 136 -12.13 -9.76 -6.85
N ASN A 137 -12.83 -10.28 -7.87
CA ASN A 137 -12.23 -11.11 -8.90
C ASN A 137 -12.41 -10.47 -10.27
N LEU A 138 -11.38 -10.53 -11.11
CA LEU A 138 -11.51 -10.30 -12.53
C LEU A 138 -12.11 -11.53 -13.22
N PRO A 139 -12.90 -11.34 -14.28
CA PRO A 139 -13.42 -12.45 -15.08
C PRO A 139 -12.31 -13.40 -15.56
N ASP A 140 -12.68 -14.63 -15.85
CA ASP A 140 -11.82 -15.68 -16.43
C ASP A 140 -10.54 -15.95 -15.65
N GLY A 141 -10.56 -15.71 -14.33
CA GLY A 141 -9.39 -15.89 -13.47
C GLY A 141 -8.26 -14.90 -13.78
N GLY A 142 -8.56 -13.77 -14.44
CA GLY A 142 -7.58 -12.77 -14.86
C GLY A 142 -6.86 -12.06 -13.71
N GLY A 143 -7.47 -12.05 -12.52
CA GLY A 143 -6.86 -11.47 -11.30
C GLY A 143 -7.80 -11.57 -10.10
N GLN A 144 -7.25 -11.32 -8.93
CA GLN A 144 -7.99 -11.27 -7.67
C GLN A 144 -7.39 -10.22 -6.75
N PHE A 145 -8.28 -9.50 -6.07
CA PHE A 145 -7.93 -8.67 -4.92
C PHE A 145 -8.58 -9.25 -3.66
N ARG A 146 -7.83 -9.22 -2.54
CA ARG A 146 -8.31 -9.65 -1.24
C ARG A 146 -7.82 -8.70 -0.17
N PHE A 147 -8.77 -8.18 0.62
CA PHE A 147 -8.50 -7.34 1.78
C PHE A 147 -9.09 -8.00 3.03
N ILE A 148 -8.28 -8.14 4.07
CA ILE A 148 -8.69 -8.71 5.35
C ILE A 148 -8.16 -7.83 6.45
N ALA A 149 -9.05 -7.42 7.37
CA ALA A 149 -8.69 -6.77 8.62
C ALA A 149 -9.20 -7.62 9.79
N LYS A 150 -8.36 -7.85 10.79
CA LYS A 150 -8.72 -8.61 12.00
C LYS A 150 -8.03 -8.02 13.21
N GLN A 151 -8.79 -7.85 14.28
CA GLN A 151 -8.27 -7.51 15.59
C GLN A 151 -8.01 -8.77 16.40
N LEU A 152 -6.87 -8.80 17.10
CA LEU A 152 -6.49 -9.85 18.03
C LEU A 152 -5.89 -9.20 19.29
N GLY A 153 -6.66 -9.12 20.36
CA GLY A 153 -6.31 -8.31 21.53
C GLY A 153 -6.21 -6.83 21.17
N ASN A 154 -5.09 -6.22 21.51
CA ASN A 154 -4.79 -4.82 21.18
C ASN A 154 -4.03 -4.64 19.85
N VAL A 155 -4.04 -5.65 18.98
CA VAL A 155 -3.36 -5.59 17.68
C VAL A 155 -4.35 -5.81 16.55
N VAL A 156 -4.37 -4.88 15.60
CA VAL A 156 -5.04 -5.05 14.31
C VAL A 156 -4.03 -5.52 13.27
N ASN A 157 -4.38 -6.59 12.57
CA ASN A 157 -3.62 -7.13 11.46
C ASN A 157 -4.42 -6.96 10.16
N ILE A 158 -3.82 -6.35 9.15
CA ILE A 158 -4.42 -6.18 7.84
C ILE A 158 -3.55 -6.83 6.78
N GLN A 159 -4.20 -7.44 5.82
CA GLN A 159 -3.57 -7.95 4.61
C GLN A 159 -4.33 -7.43 3.39
N SER A 160 -3.64 -6.65 2.54
CA SER A 160 -4.10 -6.27 1.21
C SER A 160 -3.27 -7.00 0.18
N LYS A 161 -3.90 -7.85 -0.63
CA LYS A 161 -3.23 -8.63 -1.67
C LYS A 161 -3.92 -8.45 -3.00
N LEU A 162 -3.17 -8.01 -4.01
CA LEU A 162 -3.59 -7.93 -5.41
C LEU A 162 -2.74 -8.87 -6.26
N SER A 163 -3.38 -9.70 -7.08
CA SER A 163 -2.73 -10.56 -8.07
C SER A 163 -3.40 -10.37 -9.43
N ILE A 164 -2.63 -10.00 -10.44
CA ILE A 164 -3.05 -10.01 -11.85
C ILE A 164 -2.28 -11.13 -12.54
N THR A 165 -2.98 -12.17 -12.92
CA THR A 165 -2.41 -13.40 -13.48
C THR A 165 -2.42 -13.41 -14.99
N LYS A 166 -3.44 -12.81 -15.62
CA LYS A 166 -3.57 -12.63 -17.06
C LYS A 166 -2.95 -11.28 -17.44
N THR A 167 -2.02 -11.29 -18.36
CA THR A 167 -1.30 -10.05 -18.75
C THR A 167 -1.97 -9.32 -19.90
N PHE A 168 -2.71 -10.01 -20.74
CA PHE A 168 -3.38 -9.44 -21.91
C PHE A 168 -4.90 -9.48 -21.76
N PHE A 169 -5.54 -8.32 -21.97
CA PHE A 169 -7.00 -8.16 -21.96
C PHE A 169 -7.45 -7.44 -23.22
N SER A 170 -8.54 -7.88 -23.81
CA SER A 170 -9.14 -7.23 -24.98
C SER A 170 -9.70 -5.84 -24.60
N ASN A 171 -9.97 -5.02 -25.60
CA ASN A 171 -10.67 -3.75 -25.38
C ASN A 171 -12.09 -3.94 -24.81
N ALA A 172 -12.75 -5.06 -25.09
CA ALA A 172 -14.05 -5.40 -24.50
C ALA A 172 -13.98 -5.62 -22.98
N ASP A 173 -12.84 -6.02 -22.44
CA ASP A 173 -12.63 -6.26 -21.01
C ASP A 173 -12.35 -4.94 -20.24
N TYR A 174 -12.15 -3.82 -20.95
CA TYR A 174 -11.67 -2.57 -20.36
C TYR A 174 -12.52 -2.08 -19.18
N LEU A 175 -13.83 -2.07 -19.31
CA LEU A 175 -14.73 -1.58 -18.26
C LEU A 175 -14.67 -2.44 -17.01
N HIS A 176 -14.56 -3.77 -17.16
CA HIS A 176 -14.40 -4.68 -16.01
C HIS A 176 -13.07 -4.44 -15.27
N ILE A 177 -11.99 -4.20 -16.03
CA ILE A 177 -10.69 -3.89 -15.44
C ILE A 177 -10.73 -2.54 -14.72
N LYS A 178 -11.31 -1.53 -15.36
CA LYS A 178 -11.47 -0.20 -14.75
C LYS A 178 -12.25 -0.29 -13.43
N GLU A 179 -13.41 -0.95 -13.44
CA GLU A 179 -14.22 -1.17 -12.24
C GLU A 179 -13.46 -1.93 -11.16
N PHE A 180 -12.74 -2.99 -11.54
CA PHE A 180 -11.90 -3.75 -10.61
C PHE A 180 -10.87 -2.86 -9.91
N TYR A 181 -10.15 -2.00 -10.67
CA TYR A 181 -9.16 -1.10 -10.09
C TYR A 181 -9.78 0.04 -9.28
N ASP A 182 -11.00 0.50 -9.63
CA ASP A 182 -11.78 1.47 -8.83
C ASP A 182 -12.09 0.87 -7.45
N LEU A 183 -12.60 -0.37 -7.41
CA LEU A 183 -12.90 -1.07 -6.16
C LEU A 183 -11.65 -1.36 -5.32
N VAL A 184 -10.55 -1.77 -5.96
CA VAL A 184 -9.26 -2.01 -5.28
C VAL A 184 -8.72 -0.73 -4.65
N SER A 185 -8.71 0.37 -5.41
CA SER A 185 -8.21 1.65 -4.91
C SER A 185 -9.08 2.22 -3.79
N ALA A 186 -10.39 2.13 -3.92
CA ALA A 186 -11.34 2.55 -2.88
C ALA A 186 -11.10 1.76 -1.59
N LYS A 187 -10.96 0.42 -1.68
CA LYS A 187 -10.73 -0.43 -0.51
C LYS A 187 -9.40 -0.17 0.18
N ASN A 188 -8.33 0.11 -0.57
CA ASN A 188 -7.03 0.43 0.00
C ASN A 188 -6.98 1.82 0.69
N LYS A 189 -7.95 2.69 0.40
CA LYS A 189 -8.10 4.01 1.03
C LYS A 189 -9.00 4.01 2.26
N GLU A 190 -9.68 2.89 2.57
CA GLU A 190 -10.52 2.82 3.76
C GLU A 190 -9.70 3.02 5.03
N LEU A 191 -10.30 3.73 5.98
CA LEU A 191 -9.65 4.09 7.24
C LEU A 191 -9.96 3.06 8.33
N ILE A 192 -9.04 2.91 9.26
CA ILE A 192 -9.32 2.42 10.60
C ILE A 192 -9.67 3.64 11.44
N VAL A 193 -10.71 3.52 12.26
CA VAL A 193 -11.09 4.57 13.22
C VAL A 193 -10.85 4.04 14.62
N LEU A 194 -10.05 4.78 15.39
CA LEU A 194 -9.89 4.55 16.82
C LEU A 194 -10.71 5.61 17.56
N GLU A 195 -11.58 5.18 18.47
CA GLU A 195 -12.43 6.01 19.31
C GLU A 195 -12.00 5.85 20.77
N LYS A 196 -11.68 6.95 21.44
CA LYS A 196 -11.32 6.96 22.87
C LYS A 196 -12.54 6.61 23.73
N ILE A 197 -12.36 5.70 24.71
CA ILE A 197 -13.40 5.20 25.62
C ILE A 197 -13.58 6.15 26.81
#